data_5bd75002fd753d3f00c12c9866c0a862
#
_entry.id   5bd75002fd753d3f00c12c9866c0a862
#
_cell.length_a   1.000
_cell.length_b   1.000
_cell.length_c   1.000
_cell.angle_alpha   90.00
_cell.angle_beta   90.00
_cell.angle_gamma   90.00
#
_symmetry.space_group_name_H-M   'P 1'
#
loop_
_entity.id
_entity.type
_entity.pdbx_description
1 polymer ?
#
loop_
_entity_poly.entity_id
_entity_poly.type
_entity_poly.pdbx_seq_one_letter_code
_entity_poly.pdbx_strand_id
1 'polypeptide(L)'
;MIYTPKIKAAVRFAVKTHEVYQKQKRKGKDVAYIEHPLNVALILAMAGANEDLIVAGILHDTIEDSVLAKKVTKEMLTERFGQNVAELVNGVTEQDKSLPWEIRKERAFEQIQHFSHDLLLLKSADVVSNVWEMIDDYGRDGEVVWTRFNVPRDKNIEQKIRVIDGLCKYWPESPLVADLMAIKEKLYTIK
;
A
#
# COMPACT_ATOMS: atom_id res chain seq x y z
N MET A 1 20.30 -1.43 -10.45
CA MET A 1 19.31 -0.32 -10.42
C MET A 1 20.05 1.00 -10.44
N ILE A 2 19.56 2.00 -11.18
CA ILE A 2 20.12 3.36 -11.20
C ILE A 2 19.04 4.28 -10.62
N TYR A 3 19.41 5.16 -9.69
CA TYR A 3 18.51 6.21 -9.17
C TYR A 3 18.31 7.28 -10.25
N THR A 4 17.06 7.42 -10.72
CA THR A 4 16.75 8.22 -11.92
C THR A 4 16.06 9.54 -11.57
N PRO A 5 16.03 10.51 -12.49
CA PRO A 5 15.24 11.73 -12.36
C PRO A 5 13.74 11.44 -12.16
N LYS A 6 13.19 10.36 -12.71
CA LYS A 6 11.79 9.94 -12.58
C LYS A 6 11.48 9.52 -11.14
N ILE A 7 12.31 8.68 -10.52
CA ILE A 7 12.20 8.31 -9.11
C ILE A 7 12.27 9.56 -8.23
N LYS A 8 13.24 10.44 -8.46
CA LYS A 8 13.38 11.69 -7.71
C LYS A 8 12.13 12.59 -7.82
N ALA A 9 11.57 12.70 -9.03
CA ALA A 9 10.34 13.46 -9.26
C ALA A 9 9.14 12.86 -8.51
N ALA A 10 9.01 11.52 -8.51
CA ALA A 10 7.96 10.79 -7.79
C ALA A 10 8.04 11.04 -6.27
N VAL A 11 9.23 10.93 -5.67
CA VAL A 11 9.43 11.23 -4.24
C VAL A 11 8.99 12.67 -3.92
N ARG A 12 9.43 13.65 -4.71
CA ARG A 12 9.02 15.05 -4.51
C ARG A 12 7.52 15.26 -4.64
N PHE A 13 6.88 14.55 -5.59
CA PHE A 13 5.44 14.62 -5.81
C PHE A 13 4.67 14.03 -4.63
N ALA A 14 5.04 12.84 -4.16
CA ALA A 14 4.43 12.18 -3.01
C ALA A 14 4.61 12.99 -1.72
N VAL A 15 5.82 13.49 -1.44
CA VAL A 15 6.08 14.40 -0.30
C VAL A 15 5.16 15.62 -0.37
N LYS A 16 5.04 16.26 -1.54
CA LYS A 16 4.18 17.44 -1.70
C LYS A 16 2.71 17.11 -1.47
N THR A 17 2.24 15.95 -1.95
CA THR A 17 0.87 15.50 -1.77
C THR A 17 0.55 15.21 -0.31
N HIS A 18 1.34 14.35 0.34
CA HIS A 18 1.03 13.84 1.67
C HIS A 18 1.43 14.79 2.80
N GLU A 19 2.62 15.45 2.70
CA GLU A 19 3.14 16.26 3.80
C GLU A 19 2.76 17.74 3.69
N VAL A 20 2.79 18.31 2.46
CA VAL A 20 2.54 19.75 2.30
C VAL A 20 1.04 20.04 2.18
N TYR A 21 0.34 19.27 1.34
CA TYR A 21 -1.07 19.55 1.06
C TYR A 21 -2.01 18.82 2.04
N GLN A 22 -1.81 17.53 2.26
CA GLN A 22 -2.66 16.69 3.10
C GLN A 22 -2.29 16.81 4.58
N LYS A 23 -1.00 17.03 4.89
CA LYS A 23 -0.45 16.98 6.27
C LYS A 23 -0.83 15.69 6.98
N GLN A 24 -0.75 14.61 6.23
CA GLN A 24 -1.22 13.30 6.64
C GLN A 24 -0.25 12.64 7.61
N LYS A 25 -0.79 11.95 8.60
CA LYS A 25 -0.03 11.15 9.55
C LYS A 25 -0.39 9.68 9.44
N ARG A 26 0.51 8.81 9.84
CA ARG A 26 0.21 7.40 10.04
C ARG A 26 -0.85 7.25 11.14
N LYS A 27 -1.71 6.25 10.97
CA LYS A 27 -2.93 6.10 11.76
C LYS A 27 -2.65 5.99 13.26
N GLY A 28 -3.14 6.97 14.02
CA GLY A 28 -3.00 7.02 15.48
C GLY A 28 -1.59 7.32 16.02
N LYS A 29 -0.70 7.87 15.17
CA LYS A 29 0.68 8.22 15.56
C LYS A 29 1.12 9.57 14.99
N ASP A 30 2.10 10.20 15.62
CA ASP A 30 2.75 11.41 15.09
C ASP A 30 3.95 11.04 14.19
N VAL A 31 3.65 10.24 13.16
CA VAL A 31 4.61 9.83 12.12
C VAL A 31 4.11 10.32 10.78
N ALA A 32 4.99 10.92 9.98
CA ALA A 32 4.69 11.43 8.64
C ALA A 32 4.22 10.30 7.71
N TYR A 33 3.11 10.51 6.98
CA TYR A 33 2.53 9.46 6.13
C TYR A 33 3.47 8.98 5.03
N ILE A 34 4.33 9.87 4.53
CA ILE A 34 5.27 9.58 3.44
C ILE A 34 6.22 8.41 3.76
N GLU A 35 6.42 8.06 5.03
CA GLU A 35 7.19 6.89 5.44
C GLU A 35 6.67 5.62 4.76
N HIS A 36 5.34 5.42 4.74
CA HIS A 36 4.73 4.24 4.15
C HIS A 36 5.01 4.09 2.64
N PRO A 37 4.70 5.07 1.76
CA PRO A 37 5.03 4.96 0.35
C PRO A 37 6.52 4.75 0.06
N LEU A 38 7.41 5.32 0.87
CA LEU A 38 8.84 5.10 0.72
C LEU A 38 9.26 3.68 1.14
N ASN A 39 8.67 3.12 2.20
CA ASN A 39 8.87 1.73 2.58
C ASN A 39 8.35 0.77 1.50
N VAL A 40 7.18 1.02 0.91
CA VAL A 40 6.66 0.25 -0.22
C VAL A 40 7.62 0.27 -1.40
N ALA A 41 8.14 1.44 -1.77
CA ALA A 41 9.11 1.57 -2.85
C ALA A 41 10.43 0.85 -2.54
N LEU A 42 10.90 0.87 -1.29
CA LEU A 42 12.09 0.14 -0.86
C LEU A 42 11.89 -1.38 -0.95
N ILE A 43 10.75 -1.89 -0.49
CA ILE A 43 10.40 -3.32 -0.58
C ILE A 43 10.38 -3.75 -2.05
N LEU A 44 9.75 -2.96 -2.94
CA LEU A 44 9.73 -3.22 -4.38
C LEU A 44 11.15 -3.23 -4.98
N ALA A 45 11.99 -2.28 -4.59
CA ALA A 45 13.37 -2.21 -5.04
C ALA A 45 14.18 -3.45 -4.61
N MET A 46 14.00 -3.92 -3.38
CA MET A 46 14.63 -5.14 -2.86
C MET A 46 14.09 -6.40 -3.56
N ALA A 47 12.82 -6.40 -3.97
CA ALA A 47 12.21 -7.46 -4.76
C ALA A 47 12.63 -7.46 -6.25
N GLY A 48 13.50 -6.53 -6.69
CA GLY A 48 13.99 -6.46 -8.06
C GLY A 48 13.04 -5.79 -9.05
N ALA A 49 12.06 -5.02 -8.57
CA ALA A 49 11.09 -4.31 -9.40
C ALA A 49 11.76 -3.33 -10.38
N ASN A 50 11.13 -3.10 -11.52
CA ASN A 50 11.56 -2.11 -12.50
C ASN A 50 11.26 -0.67 -12.01
N GLU A 51 11.77 0.33 -12.74
CA GLU A 51 11.61 1.75 -12.39
C GLU A 51 10.14 2.16 -12.23
N ASP A 52 9.30 1.77 -13.18
CA ASP A 52 7.89 2.16 -13.20
C ASP A 52 7.13 1.62 -11.99
N LEU A 53 7.43 0.40 -11.59
CA LEU A 53 6.81 -0.23 -10.43
C LEU A 53 7.28 0.40 -9.11
N ILE A 54 8.57 0.77 -9.01
CA ILE A 54 9.08 1.53 -7.85
C ILE A 54 8.43 2.92 -7.77
N VAL A 55 8.32 3.61 -8.91
CA VAL A 55 7.64 4.91 -9.00
C VAL A 55 6.15 4.78 -8.62
N ALA A 56 5.48 3.71 -9.09
CA ALA A 56 4.11 3.41 -8.69
C ALA A 56 4.01 3.16 -7.18
N GLY A 57 4.96 2.46 -6.56
CA GLY A 57 5.03 2.28 -5.10
C GLY A 57 5.14 3.59 -4.33
N ILE A 58 5.95 4.55 -4.83
CA ILE A 58 6.05 5.90 -4.22
C ILE A 58 4.72 6.67 -4.33
N LEU A 59 3.95 6.44 -5.38
CA LEU A 59 2.76 7.23 -5.73
C LEU A 59 1.43 6.54 -5.41
N HIS A 60 1.41 5.28 -4.94
CA HIS A 60 0.24 4.40 -4.94
C HIS A 60 -0.97 4.98 -4.20
N ASP A 61 -0.76 5.75 -3.12
CA ASP A 61 -1.82 6.37 -2.33
C ASP A 61 -2.17 7.81 -2.76
N THR A 62 -1.44 8.38 -3.72
CA THR A 62 -1.62 9.80 -4.06
C THR A 62 -2.98 10.13 -4.68
N ILE A 63 -3.57 9.23 -5.47
CA ILE A 63 -4.93 9.40 -6.02
C ILE A 63 -5.94 9.32 -4.87
N GLU A 64 -5.81 8.31 -4.02
CA GLU A 64 -6.76 8.01 -2.96
C GLU A 64 -6.80 9.10 -1.89
N ASP A 65 -5.64 9.57 -1.45
CA ASP A 65 -5.49 10.41 -0.25
C ASP A 65 -5.28 11.91 -0.54
N SER A 66 -5.28 12.34 -1.80
CA SER A 66 -5.10 13.76 -2.10
C SER A 66 -6.32 14.61 -1.71
N VAL A 67 -6.07 15.82 -1.17
CA VAL A 67 -7.14 16.78 -0.83
C VAL A 67 -7.89 17.26 -2.08
N LEU A 68 -9.19 17.56 -1.94
CA LEU A 68 -10.02 18.01 -3.07
C LEU A 68 -9.43 19.22 -3.81
N ALA A 69 -8.89 20.20 -3.09
CA ALA A 69 -8.29 21.40 -3.67
C ALA A 69 -7.02 21.14 -4.49
N LYS A 70 -6.39 19.96 -4.33
CA LYS A 70 -5.18 19.51 -5.01
C LYS A 70 -5.30 18.04 -5.42
N LYS A 71 -6.49 17.68 -5.94
CA LYS A 71 -6.79 16.30 -6.32
C LYS A 71 -5.80 15.78 -7.35
N VAL A 72 -5.19 14.65 -7.04
CA VAL A 72 -4.37 13.88 -7.97
C VAL A 72 -5.29 12.98 -8.79
N THR A 73 -5.11 12.96 -10.10
CA THR A 73 -5.89 12.12 -11.02
C THR A 73 -4.97 11.19 -11.82
N LYS A 74 -5.56 10.16 -12.41
CA LYS A 74 -4.85 9.24 -13.31
C LYS A 74 -4.20 9.99 -14.49
N GLU A 75 -4.91 10.97 -15.06
CA GLU A 75 -4.43 11.78 -16.19
C GLU A 75 -3.19 12.59 -15.80
N MET A 76 -3.20 13.19 -14.61
CA MET A 76 -2.04 13.92 -14.07
C MET A 76 -0.83 13.01 -13.87
N LEU A 77 -1.04 11.78 -13.40
CA LEU A 77 0.04 10.81 -13.25
C LEU A 77 0.54 10.32 -14.61
N THR A 78 -0.37 10.13 -15.58
CA THR A 78 -0.01 9.77 -16.97
C THR A 78 0.91 10.81 -17.60
N GLU A 79 0.54 12.09 -17.48
CA GLU A 79 1.32 13.21 -18.04
C GLU A 79 2.73 13.29 -17.41
N ARG A 80 2.84 13.05 -16.10
CA ARG A 80 4.08 13.27 -15.35
C ARG A 80 5.00 12.07 -15.27
N PHE A 81 4.43 10.87 -15.19
CA PHE A 81 5.16 9.64 -14.89
C PHE A 81 4.96 8.53 -15.94
N GLY A 82 4.07 8.76 -16.90
CA GLY A 82 3.76 7.81 -17.96
C GLY A 82 2.55 6.93 -17.65
N GLN A 83 1.97 6.37 -18.71
CA GLN A 83 0.73 5.61 -18.64
C GLN A 83 0.85 4.38 -17.74
N ASN A 84 1.96 3.63 -17.84
CA ASN A 84 2.17 2.41 -17.05
C ASN A 84 2.13 2.69 -15.54
N VAL A 85 2.83 3.73 -15.07
CA VAL A 85 2.79 4.16 -13.65
C VAL A 85 1.37 4.54 -13.23
N ALA A 86 0.67 5.32 -14.05
CA ALA A 86 -0.68 5.76 -13.74
C ALA A 86 -1.68 4.59 -13.68
N GLU A 87 -1.53 3.58 -14.52
CA GLU A 87 -2.34 2.36 -14.52
C GLU A 87 -2.08 1.51 -13.28
N LEU A 88 -0.81 1.33 -12.90
CA LEU A 88 -0.43 0.61 -11.68
C LEU A 88 -1.01 1.29 -10.43
N VAL A 89 -0.85 2.60 -10.29
CA VAL A 89 -1.41 3.36 -9.16
C VAL A 89 -2.93 3.25 -9.14
N ASN A 90 -3.61 3.48 -10.27
CA ASN A 90 -5.07 3.39 -10.36
C ASN A 90 -5.58 1.97 -10.07
N GLY A 91 -4.82 0.94 -10.44
CA GLY A 91 -5.18 -0.46 -10.23
C GLY A 91 -5.23 -0.87 -8.76
N VAL A 92 -4.46 -0.24 -7.88
CA VAL A 92 -4.48 -0.50 -6.44
C VAL A 92 -5.29 0.52 -5.64
N THR A 93 -5.78 1.60 -6.28
CA THR A 93 -6.58 2.65 -5.65
C THR A 93 -7.99 2.15 -5.32
N GLU A 94 -8.45 2.37 -4.09
CA GLU A 94 -9.82 2.07 -3.67
C GLU A 94 -10.79 3.12 -4.25
N GLN A 95 -11.67 2.70 -5.17
CA GLN A 95 -12.43 3.62 -6.04
C GLN A 95 -13.56 4.36 -5.33
N ASP A 96 -14.20 3.76 -4.33
CA ASP A 96 -15.38 4.33 -3.67
C ASP A 96 -15.31 4.19 -2.15
N LYS A 97 -14.81 5.24 -1.51
CA LYS A 97 -14.73 5.32 -0.04
C LYS A 97 -16.07 5.54 0.65
N SER A 98 -17.15 5.82 -0.09
CA SER A 98 -18.50 6.00 0.50
C SER A 98 -19.17 4.68 0.89
N LEU A 99 -18.72 3.58 0.31
CA LEU A 99 -19.28 2.25 0.58
C LEU A 99 -18.86 1.75 1.99
N PRO A 100 -19.70 0.89 2.62
CA PRO A 100 -19.34 0.21 3.85
C PRO A 100 -17.98 -0.53 3.74
N TRP A 101 -17.24 -0.58 4.84
CA TRP A 101 -15.91 -1.17 4.88
C TRP A 101 -15.87 -2.60 4.34
N GLU A 102 -16.85 -3.43 4.70
CA GLU A 102 -16.96 -4.82 4.27
C GLU A 102 -17.06 -4.93 2.75
N ILE A 103 -17.93 -4.11 2.14
CA ILE A 103 -18.14 -4.11 0.69
C ILE A 103 -16.88 -3.68 -0.05
N ARG A 104 -16.19 -2.63 0.47
CA ARG A 104 -14.94 -2.15 -0.10
C ARG A 104 -13.85 -3.22 -0.05
N LYS A 105 -13.70 -3.92 1.09
CA LYS A 105 -12.70 -4.97 1.27
C LYS A 105 -13.00 -6.22 0.45
N GLU A 106 -14.28 -6.56 0.28
CA GLU A 106 -14.67 -7.65 -0.62
C GLU A 106 -14.32 -7.33 -2.07
N ARG A 107 -14.70 -6.16 -2.57
CA ARG A 107 -14.36 -5.72 -3.93
C ARG A 107 -12.85 -5.68 -4.17
N ALA A 108 -12.10 -5.11 -3.23
CA ALA A 108 -10.64 -5.06 -3.31
C ALA A 108 -10.01 -6.46 -3.34
N PHE A 109 -10.58 -7.42 -2.60
CA PHE A 109 -10.13 -8.81 -2.62
C PHE A 109 -10.46 -9.50 -3.95
N GLU A 110 -11.69 -9.32 -4.46
CA GLU A 110 -12.12 -9.89 -5.75
C GLU A 110 -11.25 -9.39 -6.91
N GLN A 111 -10.76 -8.15 -6.86
CA GLN A 111 -9.88 -7.59 -7.90
C GLN A 111 -8.52 -8.31 -7.97
N ILE A 112 -8.00 -8.86 -6.86
CA ILE A 112 -6.68 -9.50 -6.80
C ILE A 112 -6.54 -10.61 -7.85
N GLN A 113 -7.59 -11.37 -8.11
CA GLN A 113 -7.57 -12.45 -9.11
C GLN A 113 -7.33 -11.97 -10.56
N HIS A 114 -7.55 -10.68 -10.82
CA HIS A 114 -7.39 -10.06 -12.13
C HIS A 114 -6.11 -9.22 -12.24
N PHE A 115 -5.30 -9.17 -11.19
CA PHE A 115 -4.08 -8.38 -11.17
C PHE A 115 -3.00 -9.02 -12.04
N SER A 116 -2.28 -8.16 -12.78
CA SER A 116 -1.00 -8.54 -13.38
C SER A 116 0.05 -8.83 -12.30
N HIS A 117 1.16 -9.48 -12.65
CA HIS A 117 2.25 -9.71 -11.70
C HIS A 117 2.78 -8.39 -11.11
N ASP A 118 2.83 -7.30 -11.87
CA ASP A 118 3.23 -5.98 -11.37
C ASP A 118 2.25 -5.44 -10.33
N LEU A 119 0.94 -5.58 -10.55
CA LEU A 119 -0.08 -5.18 -9.57
C LEU A 119 -0.06 -6.09 -8.32
N LEU A 120 0.15 -7.40 -8.50
CA LEU A 120 0.33 -8.33 -7.39
C LEU A 120 1.56 -7.96 -6.56
N LEU A 121 2.68 -7.60 -7.20
CA LEU A 121 3.90 -7.20 -6.50
C LEU A 121 3.72 -5.88 -5.74
N LEU A 122 3.11 -4.87 -6.39
CA LEU A 122 2.79 -3.60 -5.76
C LEU A 122 1.88 -3.79 -4.53
N LYS A 123 0.82 -4.58 -4.69
CA LYS A 123 -0.11 -4.87 -3.59
C LYS A 123 0.55 -5.69 -2.47
N SER A 124 1.44 -6.63 -2.82
CA SER A 124 2.21 -7.39 -1.84
C SER A 124 3.12 -6.48 -1.01
N ALA A 125 3.85 -5.55 -1.64
CA ALA A 125 4.71 -4.60 -0.95
C ALA A 125 3.93 -3.66 -0.01
N ASP A 126 2.75 -3.17 -0.44
CA ASP A 126 1.83 -2.40 0.39
C ASP A 126 1.38 -3.20 1.62
N VAL A 127 0.94 -4.45 1.43
CA VAL A 127 0.51 -5.34 2.52
C VAL A 127 1.65 -5.63 3.49
N VAL A 128 2.85 -5.95 2.98
CA VAL A 128 4.04 -6.21 3.81
C VAL A 128 4.35 -4.98 4.67
N SER A 129 4.42 -3.79 4.07
CA SER A 129 4.69 -2.54 4.79
C SER A 129 3.67 -2.26 5.90
N ASN A 130 2.37 -2.33 5.58
CA ASN A 130 1.30 -2.03 6.53
C ASN A 130 1.18 -3.06 7.66
N VAL A 131 1.41 -4.34 7.36
CA VAL A 131 1.29 -5.41 8.37
C VAL A 131 2.50 -5.40 9.30
N TRP A 132 3.72 -5.23 8.81
CA TRP A 132 4.90 -5.06 9.66
C TRP A 132 4.75 -3.90 10.61
N GLU A 133 4.33 -2.73 10.11
CA GLU A 133 4.09 -1.57 10.95
C GLU A 133 3.06 -1.85 12.06
N MET A 134 1.98 -2.55 11.73
CA MET A 134 0.96 -2.93 12.72
C MET A 134 1.51 -3.90 13.77
N ILE A 135 2.35 -4.86 13.38
CA ILE A 135 3.00 -5.81 14.29
C ILE A 135 3.96 -5.08 15.24
N ASP A 136 4.79 -4.17 14.70
CA ASP A 136 5.72 -3.37 15.50
C ASP A 136 4.98 -2.46 16.48
N ASP A 137 3.91 -1.82 16.02
CA ASP A 137 3.04 -1.00 16.87
C ASP A 137 2.41 -1.84 18.00
N TYR A 138 1.91 -3.04 17.69
CA TYR A 138 1.35 -3.94 18.70
C TYR A 138 2.42 -4.40 19.70
N GLY A 139 3.64 -4.70 19.24
CA GLY A 139 4.76 -5.05 20.11
C GLY A 139 5.12 -3.94 21.09
N ARG A 140 4.97 -2.67 20.70
CA ARG A 140 5.27 -1.49 21.52
C ARG A 140 4.10 -1.06 22.40
N ASP A 141 2.88 -0.99 21.84
CA ASP A 141 1.72 -0.33 22.42
C ASP A 141 0.65 -1.34 22.92
N GLY A 142 0.78 -2.63 22.58
CA GLY A 142 -0.18 -3.68 22.96
C GLY A 142 -1.57 -3.46 22.38
N GLU A 143 -2.60 -3.84 23.15
CA GLU A 143 -4.01 -3.80 22.73
C GLU A 143 -4.53 -2.41 22.32
N VAL A 144 -3.88 -1.34 22.77
CA VAL A 144 -4.26 0.04 22.41
C VAL A 144 -4.19 0.29 20.91
N VAL A 145 -3.34 -0.44 20.17
CA VAL A 145 -3.25 -0.34 18.71
C VAL A 145 -4.59 -0.52 18.02
N TRP A 146 -5.43 -1.41 18.53
CA TRP A 146 -6.73 -1.73 17.90
C TRP A 146 -7.74 -0.59 17.98
N THR A 147 -7.59 0.32 18.94
CA THR A 147 -8.42 1.53 19.01
C THR A 147 -8.21 2.50 17.84
N ARG A 148 -7.12 2.35 17.10
CA ARG A 148 -6.81 3.14 15.91
C ARG A 148 -7.64 2.72 14.70
N PHE A 149 -8.26 1.53 14.73
CA PHE A 149 -9.02 0.96 13.61
C PHE A 149 -10.53 1.07 13.85
N ASN A 150 -11.30 1.26 12.77
CA ASN A 150 -12.76 1.38 12.82
C ASN A 150 -13.47 0.01 12.81
N VAL A 151 -12.71 -1.08 12.88
CA VAL A 151 -13.23 -2.45 12.88
C VAL A 151 -12.57 -3.25 13.99
N PRO A 152 -13.27 -4.26 14.56
CA PRO A 152 -12.71 -5.12 15.59
C PRO A 152 -11.38 -5.77 15.16
N ARG A 153 -10.51 -6.03 16.15
CA ARG A 153 -9.21 -6.68 15.97
C ARG A 153 -9.28 -7.91 15.09
N ASP A 154 -10.10 -8.89 15.48
CA ASP A 154 -10.16 -10.19 14.78
C ASP A 154 -10.55 -10.02 13.32
N LYS A 155 -11.55 -9.19 13.04
CA LYS A 155 -12.01 -8.88 11.69
C LYS A 155 -10.91 -8.21 10.84
N ASN A 156 -10.12 -7.32 11.47
CA ASN A 156 -8.99 -6.66 10.80
C ASN A 156 -7.90 -7.67 10.44
N ILE A 157 -7.53 -8.55 11.40
CA ILE A 157 -6.52 -9.57 11.20
C ILE A 157 -6.97 -10.59 10.14
N GLU A 158 -8.20 -11.08 10.22
CA GLU A 158 -8.76 -12.03 9.25
C GLU A 158 -8.75 -11.48 7.82
N GLN A 159 -9.12 -10.21 7.64
CA GLN A 159 -9.04 -9.58 6.33
C GLN A 159 -7.61 -9.50 5.79
N LYS A 160 -6.62 -9.20 6.63
CA LYS A 160 -5.20 -9.19 6.22
C LYS A 160 -4.72 -10.59 5.81
N ILE A 161 -5.04 -11.61 6.61
CA ILE A 161 -4.71 -13.01 6.30
C ILE A 161 -5.33 -13.42 4.97
N ARG A 162 -6.61 -13.09 4.75
CA ARG A 162 -7.31 -13.38 3.49
C ARG A 162 -6.64 -12.76 2.28
N VAL A 163 -6.22 -11.50 2.39
CA VAL A 163 -5.50 -10.80 1.29
C VAL A 163 -4.14 -11.46 1.04
N ILE A 164 -3.38 -11.80 2.07
CA ILE A 164 -2.10 -12.51 1.94
C ILE A 164 -2.30 -13.85 1.23
N ASP A 165 -3.30 -14.62 1.63
CA ASP A 165 -3.61 -15.91 0.99
C ASP A 165 -3.98 -15.75 -0.48
N GLY A 166 -4.74 -14.71 -0.82
CA GLY A 166 -5.06 -14.36 -2.21
C GLY A 166 -3.80 -14.04 -3.03
N LEU A 167 -2.93 -13.18 -2.51
CA LEU A 167 -1.68 -12.80 -3.19
C LEU A 167 -0.77 -14.02 -3.43
N CYS A 168 -0.57 -14.86 -2.40
CA CYS A 168 0.22 -16.08 -2.53
C CYS A 168 -0.41 -17.11 -3.49
N LYS A 169 -1.75 -17.21 -3.52
CA LYS A 169 -2.48 -18.10 -4.42
C LYS A 169 -2.34 -17.70 -5.88
N TYR A 170 -2.47 -16.40 -6.19
CA TYR A 170 -2.47 -15.93 -7.58
C TYR A 170 -1.08 -15.73 -8.17
N TRP A 171 -0.05 -15.67 -7.31
CA TRP A 171 1.35 -15.69 -7.76
C TRP A 171 2.26 -16.38 -6.73
N PRO A 172 2.28 -17.73 -6.71
CA PRO A 172 3.09 -18.51 -5.76
C PRO A 172 4.60 -18.29 -5.88
N GLU A 173 5.08 -17.89 -7.06
CA GLU A 173 6.49 -17.62 -7.33
C GLU A 173 6.89 -16.14 -7.12
N SER A 174 6.00 -15.33 -6.54
CA SER A 174 6.30 -13.92 -6.27
C SER A 174 7.54 -13.79 -5.37
N PRO A 175 8.43 -12.84 -5.66
CA PRO A 175 9.61 -12.62 -4.81
C PRO A 175 9.27 -12.21 -3.38
N LEU A 176 8.03 -11.78 -3.09
CA LEU A 176 7.57 -11.39 -1.76
C LEU A 176 6.76 -12.48 -1.04
N VAL A 177 6.63 -13.71 -1.58
CA VAL A 177 5.89 -14.79 -0.92
C VAL A 177 6.46 -15.11 0.46
N ALA A 178 7.79 -15.17 0.61
CA ALA A 178 8.42 -15.43 1.89
C ALA A 178 8.08 -14.35 2.94
N ASP A 179 8.11 -13.07 2.54
CA ASP A 179 7.73 -11.94 3.41
C ASP A 179 6.26 -12.00 3.79
N LEU A 180 5.37 -12.27 2.82
CA LEU A 180 3.93 -12.43 3.06
C LEU A 180 3.64 -13.57 4.05
N MET A 181 4.31 -14.71 3.93
CA MET A 181 4.15 -15.83 4.84
C MET A 181 4.68 -15.51 6.23
N ALA A 182 5.84 -14.83 6.33
CA ALA A 182 6.40 -14.42 7.61
C ALA A 182 5.47 -13.47 8.39
N ILE A 183 4.90 -12.46 7.73
CA ILE A 183 3.93 -11.57 8.38
C ILE A 183 2.63 -12.27 8.73
N LYS A 184 2.16 -13.24 7.92
CA LYS A 184 0.98 -14.05 8.22
C LYS A 184 1.16 -14.86 9.51
N GLU A 185 2.32 -15.50 9.69
CA GLU A 185 2.64 -16.22 10.93
C GLU A 185 2.61 -15.29 12.15
N LYS A 186 3.19 -14.07 12.02
CA LYS A 186 3.14 -13.07 13.07
C LYS A 186 1.69 -12.63 13.39
N LEU A 187 0.82 -12.48 12.40
CA LEU A 187 -0.59 -12.16 12.62
C LEU A 187 -1.31 -13.23 13.47
N TYR A 188 -0.97 -14.50 13.33
CA TYR A 188 -1.52 -15.56 14.19
C TYR A 188 -1.07 -15.45 15.64
N THR A 189 0.10 -14.88 15.92
CA THR A 189 0.59 -14.72 17.31
C THR A 189 -0.05 -13.53 18.03
N ILE A 190 -0.68 -12.61 17.30
CA ILE A 190 -1.36 -11.41 17.83
C ILE A 190 -2.88 -11.45 17.61
N LYS A 191 -3.42 -12.59 17.18
CA LYS A 191 -4.86 -12.82 16.97
C LYS A 191 -5.60 -13.13 18.27
#